data_35d3d67daa46f3fc3714bbf5a9e45a19
#
_entry.id   35d3d67daa46f3fc3714bbf5a9e45a19
#
_cell.length_a   1.000
_cell.length_b   1.000
_cell.length_c   1.000
_cell.angle_alpha   90.00
_cell.angle_beta   90.00
_cell.angle_gamma   90.00
#
_symmetry.space_group_name_H-M   'P 1'
#
loop_
_entity.id
_entity.type
_entity.pdbx_description
1 polymer ?
#
loop_
_entity_poly.entity_id
_entity_poly.type
_entity_poly.pdbx_seq_one_letter_code
_entity_poly.pdbx_strand_id
1 'polypeptide(L)'
;AAPARYIYTMAEDGSLPKFLCKVHPKYKTPYMAVLVVGIINIILIATGSINYIASVSLISLAVCYMIGCLAYLGLKKHYPDMNRPYRAPAGTVGCYVTIVAYTIILIFADRIALLTAAVVTVAAIVYWALFTRKHENKIPSIEEEIGILEEPSPQEKAKMDKEYRIWKAGTILVTVIALGIY
;
A
#
# COMPACT_ATOMS: atom_id res chain seq x y z
N ALA A 1 9.77 4.02 12.96
CA ALA A 1 8.67 3.37 13.72
C ALA A 1 7.61 2.75 12.82
N ALA A 2 7.26 3.35 11.65
CA ALA A 2 6.21 2.83 10.77
C ALA A 2 6.48 1.41 10.22
N PRO A 3 7.65 1.07 9.65
CA PRO A 3 7.89 -0.26 9.08
C PRO A 3 7.71 -1.41 10.07
N ALA A 4 8.12 -1.20 11.33
CA ALA A 4 7.97 -2.23 12.36
C ALA A 4 6.49 -2.48 12.73
N ARG A 5 5.64 -1.46 12.62
CA ARG A 5 4.20 -1.63 12.84
C ARG A 5 3.54 -2.41 11.71
N TYR A 6 3.94 -2.17 10.46
CA TYR A 6 3.44 -2.98 9.33
C TYR A 6 3.80 -4.45 9.47
N ILE A 7 5.05 -4.75 9.87
CA ILE A 7 5.46 -6.14 10.13
C ILE A 7 4.65 -6.75 11.28
N TYR A 8 4.38 -5.97 12.32
CA TYR A 8 3.58 -6.42 13.47
C TYR A 8 2.14 -6.77 13.03
N THR A 9 1.44 -5.87 12.32
CA THR A 9 0.08 -6.13 11.85
C THR A 9 0.02 -7.32 10.89
N MET A 10 0.96 -7.43 9.94
CA MET A 10 1.03 -8.58 9.04
C MET A 10 1.28 -9.90 9.78
N ALA A 11 2.00 -9.87 10.90
CA ALA A 11 2.21 -11.04 11.74
C ALA A 11 0.97 -11.36 12.62
N GLU A 12 0.22 -10.35 13.03
CA GLU A 12 -1.06 -10.49 13.75
C GLU A 12 -2.12 -11.11 12.84
N ASP A 13 -2.22 -10.67 11.58
CA ASP A 13 -3.11 -11.22 10.55
C ASP A 13 -2.71 -12.65 10.10
N GLY A 14 -1.57 -13.16 10.58
CA GLY A 14 -1.08 -14.49 10.21
C GLY A 14 -0.33 -14.55 8.88
N SER A 15 -0.14 -13.42 8.20
CA SER A 15 0.65 -13.32 6.97
C SER A 15 2.15 -13.50 7.22
N LEU A 16 2.63 -13.20 8.42
CA LEU A 16 4.01 -13.39 8.85
C LEU A 16 4.08 -14.28 10.10
N PRO A 17 5.26 -14.85 10.40
CA PRO A 17 5.42 -15.72 11.57
C PRO A 17 5.08 -15.02 12.89
N LYS A 18 4.31 -15.68 13.76
CA LYS A 18 3.79 -15.13 15.02
C LYS A 18 4.87 -14.64 16.01
N PHE A 19 6.14 -15.05 15.88
CA PHE A 19 7.19 -14.54 16.76
C PHE A 19 7.43 -13.03 16.60
N LEU A 20 7.07 -12.45 15.43
CA LEU A 20 7.18 -11.02 15.15
C LEU A 20 6.12 -10.18 15.89
N CYS A 21 5.05 -10.81 16.38
CA CYS A 21 4.03 -10.16 17.22
C CYS A 21 4.48 -9.92 18.67
N LYS A 22 5.69 -10.33 19.07
CA LYS A 22 6.15 -10.15 20.44
C LYS A 22 6.32 -8.68 20.79
N VAL A 23 5.52 -8.21 21.76
CA VAL A 23 5.52 -6.85 22.28
C VAL A 23 6.30 -6.79 23.59
N HIS A 24 7.09 -5.75 23.76
CA HIS A 24 7.84 -5.54 25.00
C HIS A 24 6.89 -5.20 26.16
N PRO A 25 6.94 -5.90 27.31
CA PRO A 25 5.95 -5.74 28.38
C PRO A 25 5.91 -4.32 28.96
N LYS A 26 7.05 -3.65 29.06
CA LYS A 26 7.16 -2.29 29.63
C LYS A 26 6.86 -1.19 28.60
N TYR A 27 7.41 -1.29 27.37
CA TYR A 27 7.34 -0.21 26.38
C TYR A 27 6.22 -0.38 25.36
N LYS A 28 5.50 -1.48 25.38
CA LYS A 28 4.39 -1.79 24.44
C LYS A 28 4.77 -1.64 22.97
N THR A 29 6.05 -1.88 22.64
CA THR A 29 6.58 -1.80 21.29
C THR A 29 6.89 -3.18 20.73
N PRO A 30 6.67 -3.47 19.44
CA PRO A 30 6.98 -4.75 18.81
C PRO A 30 8.50 -4.89 18.59
N TYR A 31 9.24 -5.26 19.65
CA TYR A 31 10.71 -5.26 19.64
C TYR A 31 11.31 -6.22 18.62
N MET A 32 10.68 -7.37 18.36
CA MET A 32 11.14 -8.32 17.35
C MET A 32 11.01 -7.77 15.93
N ALA A 33 9.90 -7.10 15.63
CA ALA A 33 9.73 -6.44 14.34
C ALA A 33 10.75 -5.29 14.15
N VAL A 34 11.01 -4.51 15.21
CA VAL A 34 12.04 -3.45 15.17
C VAL A 34 13.43 -4.03 14.92
N LEU A 35 13.77 -5.13 15.60
CA LEU A 35 15.06 -5.78 15.46
C LEU A 35 15.28 -6.31 14.04
N VAL A 36 14.28 -6.97 13.46
CA VAL A 36 14.34 -7.47 12.07
C VAL A 36 14.50 -6.32 11.07
N VAL A 37 13.73 -5.24 11.20
CA VAL A 37 13.89 -4.04 10.36
C VAL A 37 15.29 -3.45 10.52
N GLY A 38 15.81 -3.38 11.74
CA GLY A 38 17.16 -2.89 12.03
C GLY A 38 18.25 -3.70 11.32
N ILE A 39 18.16 -5.03 11.41
CA ILE A 39 19.12 -5.93 10.73
C ILE A 39 19.07 -5.74 9.21
N ILE A 40 17.87 -5.71 8.62
CA ILE A 40 17.70 -5.50 7.18
C ILE A 40 18.32 -4.16 6.75
N ASN A 41 18.07 -3.10 7.52
CA ASN A 41 18.65 -1.78 7.23
C ASN A 41 20.19 -1.79 7.31
N ILE A 42 20.77 -2.46 8.31
CA ILE A 42 22.24 -2.57 8.44
C ILE A 42 22.83 -3.31 7.22
N ILE A 43 22.19 -4.40 6.78
CA ILE A 43 22.64 -5.15 5.59
C ILE A 43 22.56 -4.26 4.35
N LEU A 44 21.47 -3.52 4.16
CA LEU A 44 21.32 -2.60 3.03
C LEU A 44 22.37 -1.47 3.06
N ILE A 45 22.63 -0.88 4.21
CA ILE A 45 23.65 0.16 4.36
C ILE A 45 25.06 -0.39 4.07
N ALA A 46 25.34 -1.63 4.45
CA ALA A 46 26.59 -2.29 4.18
C ALA A 46 26.90 -2.47 2.67
N THR A 47 25.88 -2.41 1.80
CA THR A 47 26.10 -2.38 0.34
C THR A 47 26.78 -1.10 -0.16
N GLY A 48 26.80 -0.04 0.66
CA GLY A 48 27.55 1.21 0.41
C GLY A 48 26.99 2.11 -0.68
N SER A 49 25.94 1.72 -1.38
CA SER A 49 25.38 2.50 -2.50
C SER A 49 24.05 3.13 -2.17
N ILE A 50 24.05 4.41 -1.84
CA ILE A 50 22.83 5.19 -1.57
C ILE A 50 21.91 5.20 -2.80
N ASN A 51 22.48 5.35 -4.00
CA ASN A 51 21.70 5.35 -5.23
C ASN A 51 20.98 4.03 -5.49
N TYR A 52 21.63 2.91 -5.20
CA TYR A 52 21.02 1.58 -5.31
C TYR A 52 19.85 1.40 -4.32
N ILE A 53 20.03 1.79 -3.06
CA ILE A 53 18.97 1.71 -2.04
C ILE A 53 17.77 2.59 -2.44
N ALA A 54 18.03 3.81 -2.93
CA ALA A 54 16.99 4.71 -3.41
C ALA A 54 16.24 4.11 -4.61
N SER A 55 16.95 3.52 -5.58
CA SER A 55 16.36 2.88 -6.76
C SER A 55 15.46 1.70 -6.39
N VAL A 56 15.92 0.81 -5.50
CA VAL A 56 15.12 -0.33 -5.02
C VAL A 56 13.87 0.16 -4.28
N SER A 57 13.98 1.21 -3.47
CA SER A 57 12.84 1.80 -2.76
C SER A 57 11.81 2.39 -3.71
N LEU A 58 12.24 3.13 -4.73
CA LEU A 58 11.36 3.70 -5.75
C LEU A 58 10.64 2.63 -6.56
N ILE A 59 11.33 1.56 -6.95
CA ILE A 59 10.74 0.44 -7.69
C ILE A 59 9.69 -0.26 -6.81
N SER A 60 10.01 -0.54 -5.55
CA SER A 60 9.08 -1.19 -4.62
C SER A 60 7.82 -0.35 -4.41
N LEU A 61 7.97 0.97 -4.27
CA LEU A 61 6.87 1.91 -4.14
C LEU A 61 6.01 1.94 -5.42
N ALA A 62 6.63 1.97 -6.60
CA ALA A 62 5.96 1.94 -7.89
C ALA A 62 5.08 0.68 -8.03
N VAL A 63 5.62 -0.49 -7.72
CA VAL A 63 4.89 -1.76 -7.76
C VAL A 63 3.70 -1.74 -6.79
N CYS A 64 3.90 -1.24 -5.56
CA CYS A 64 2.85 -1.14 -4.56
C CYS A 64 1.68 -0.26 -5.05
N TYR A 65 1.97 0.92 -5.61
CA TYR A 65 0.93 1.80 -6.15
C TYR A 65 0.24 1.22 -7.39
N MET A 66 0.97 0.52 -8.26
CA MET A 66 0.37 -0.15 -9.41
C MET A 66 -0.62 -1.23 -8.96
N ILE A 67 -0.25 -2.06 -7.97
CA ILE A 67 -1.16 -3.07 -7.39
C ILE A 67 -2.38 -2.40 -6.77
N GLY A 68 -2.21 -1.30 -6.03
CA GLY A 68 -3.32 -0.54 -5.46
C GLY A 68 -4.28 0.00 -6.53
N CYS A 69 -3.76 0.53 -7.64
CA CYS A 69 -4.58 0.97 -8.77
C CYS A 69 -5.33 -0.19 -9.44
N LEU A 70 -4.68 -1.34 -9.63
CA LEU A 70 -5.32 -2.54 -10.18
C LEU A 70 -6.41 -3.08 -9.25
N ALA A 71 -6.15 -3.11 -7.95
CA ALA A 71 -7.13 -3.50 -6.94
C ALA A 71 -8.36 -2.57 -6.96
N TYR A 72 -8.16 -1.24 -7.04
CA TYR A 72 -9.24 -0.28 -7.17
C TYR A 72 -10.09 -0.52 -8.42
N LEU A 73 -9.44 -0.74 -9.58
CA LEU A 73 -10.13 -1.04 -10.84
C LEU A 73 -10.90 -2.37 -10.78
N GLY A 74 -10.30 -3.38 -10.16
CA GLY A 74 -10.91 -4.70 -9.94
C GLY A 74 -12.15 -4.61 -9.05
N LEU A 75 -12.05 -3.96 -7.90
CA LEU A 75 -13.18 -3.72 -6.98
C LEU A 75 -14.31 -2.92 -7.64
N LYS A 76 -13.96 -1.92 -8.45
CA LYS A 76 -14.97 -1.14 -9.17
C LYS A 76 -15.72 -1.95 -10.21
N LYS A 77 -15.06 -2.92 -10.83
CA LYS A 77 -15.66 -3.79 -11.84
C LYS A 77 -16.53 -4.89 -11.23
N HIS A 78 -16.07 -5.51 -10.12
CA HIS A 78 -16.77 -6.64 -9.51
C HIS A 78 -17.89 -6.22 -8.58
N TYR A 79 -17.79 -5.03 -7.94
CA TYR A 79 -18.77 -4.51 -7.00
C TYR A 79 -19.23 -3.11 -7.42
N PRO A 80 -20.01 -2.96 -8.53
CA PRO A 80 -20.44 -1.65 -9.04
C PRO A 80 -21.39 -0.93 -8.06
N ASP A 81 -22.24 -1.70 -7.37
CA ASP A 81 -23.33 -1.20 -6.50
C ASP A 81 -22.88 -0.94 -5.06
N MET A 82 -21.59 -1.16 -4.74
CA MET A 82 -21.07 -0.90 -3.41
C MET A 82 -21.22 0.59 -3.03
N ASN A 83 -21.81 0.84 -1.87
CA ASN A 83 -21.95 2.19 -1.33
C ASN A 83 -20.56 2.78 -1.02
N ARG A 84 -20.08 3.70 -1.86
CA ARG A 84 -18.79 4.35 -1.72
C ARG A 84 -18.97 5.75 -1.19
N PRO A 85 -18.73 5.98 0.11
CA PRO A 85 -18.90 7.29 0.72
C PRO A 85 -17.98 8.35 0.09
N TYR A 86 -16.81 7.96 -0.39
CA TYR A 86 -15.86 8.84 -1.07
C TYR A 86 -15.67 8.46 -2.54
N ARG A 87 -15.80 9.45 -3.42
CA ARG A 87 -15.52 9.31 -4.86
C ARG A 87 -14.30 10.17 -5.19
N ALA A 88 -13.16 9.52 -5.48
CA ALA A 88 -11.97 10.25 -5.85
C ALA A 88 -12.16 11.10 -7.11
N PRO A 89 -11.77 12.41 -7.11
CA PRO A 89 -11.74 13.19 -8.32
C PRO A 89 -10.76 12.54 -9.31
N ALA A 90 -11.14 12.40 -10.57
CA ALA A 90 -10.40 11.66 -11.59
C ALA A 90 -10.33 10.11 -11.42
N GLY A 91 -10.76 9.53 -10.32
CA GLY A 91 -10.95 8.11 -10.04
C GLY A 91 -10.25 7.13 -11.00
N THR A 92 -11.01 6.59 -11.97
CA THR A 92 -10.50 5.61 -12.94
C THR A 92 -9.41 6.16 -13.86
N VAL A 93 -9.54 7.41 -14.31
CA VAL A 93 -8.54 8.05 -15.19
C VAL A 93 -7.24 8.26 -14.44
N GLY A 94 -7.30 8.69 -13.18
CA GLY A 94 -6.14 8.82 -12.31
C GLY A 94 -5.37 7.53 -12.16
N CYS A 95 -6.06 6.39 -11.99
CA CYS A 95 -5.42 5.08 -11.92
C CYS A 95 -4.67 4.72 -13.21
N TYR A 96 -5.27 4.96 -14.38
CA TYR A 96 -4.59 4.68 -15.65
C TYR A 96 -3.35 5.58 -15.84
N VAL A 97 -3.47 6.87 -15.55
CA VAL A 97 -2.33 7.80 -15.63
C VAL A 97 -1.20 7.36 -14.67
N THR A 98 -1.54 6.97 -13.46
CA THR A 98 -0.58 6.48 -12.48
C THR A 98 0.12 5.21 -12.96
N ILE A 99 -0.61 4.23 -13.51
CA ILE A 99 -0.04 2.99 -14.05
C ILE A 99 0.93 3.31 -15.20
N VAL A 100 0.53 4.18 -16.14
CA VAL A 100 1.40 4.57 -17.26
C VAL A 100 2.66 5.29 -16.76
N ALA A 101 2.53 6.25 -15.85
CA ALA A 101 3.66 6.97 -15.29
C ALA A 101 4.66 6.04 -14.58
N TYR A 102 4.18 5.14 -13.73
CA TYR A 102 5.06 4.17 -13.06
C TYR A 102 5.65 3.15 -14.01
N THR A 103 4.94 2.74 -15.06
CA THR A 103 5.50 1.85 -16.10
C THR A 103 6.67 2.53 -16.82
N ILE A 104 6.55 3.82 -17.15
CA ILE A 104 7.64 4.60 -17.74
C ILE A 104 8.83 4.65 -16.77
N ILE A 105 8.61 4.94 -15.50
CA ILE A 105 9.67 4.97 -14.49
C ILE A 105 10.39 3.61 -14.40
N LEU A 106 9.64 2.50 -14.45
CA LEU A 106 10.24 1.16 -14.40
C LEU A 106 11.09 0.83 -15.65
N ILE A 107 10.73 1.34 -16.83
CA ILE A 107 11.52 1.16 -18.05
C ILE A 107 12.89 1.83 -17.95
N PHE A 108 12.96 3.00 -17.30
CA PHE A 108 14.21 3.75 -17.11
C PHE A 108 14.93 3.41 -15.79
N ALA A 109 14.41 2.48 -14.99
CA ALA A 109 15.02 2.08 -13.74
C ALA A 109 16.32 1.30 -13.95
N ASP A 110 17.22 1.36 -12.97
CA ASP A 110 18.45 0.59 -12.97
C ASP A 110 18.14 -0.93 -13.01
N ARG A 111 18.79 -1.63 -13.94
CA ARG A 111 18.57 -3.06 -14.18
C ARG A 111 18.87 -3.94 -12.97
N ILE A 112 19.90 -3.60 -12.20
CA ILE A 112 20.29 -4.37 -11.01
C ILE A 112 19.23 -4.18 -9.93
N ALA A 113 18.75 -2.95 -9.71
CA ALA A 113 17.68 -2.65 -8.77
C ALA A 113 16.36 -3.32 -9.19
N LEU A 114 16.07 -3.37 -10.49
CA LEU A 114 14.89 -4.04 -11.03
C LEU A 114 14.93 -5.56 -10.78
N LEU A 115 16.08 -6.20 -11.03
CA LEU A 115 16.26 -7.63 -10.77
C LEU A 115 16.10 -7.96 -9.29
N THR A 116 16.68 -7.16 -8.39
CA THR A 116 16.52 -7.38 -6.95
C THR A 116 15.09 -7.19 -6.50
N ALA A 117 14.39 -6.17 -6.97
CA ALA A 117 12.98 -5.97 -6.67
C ALA A 117 12.11 -7.15 -7.18
N ALA A 118 12.42 -7.66 -8.39
CA ALA A 118 11.74 -8.83 -8.95
C ALA A 118 11.98 -10.09 -8.10
N VAL A 119 13.23 -10.35 -7.69
CA VAL A 119 13.56 -11.49 -6.81
C VAL A 119 12.83 -11.40 -5.48
N VAL A 120 12.81 -10.24 -4.85
CA VAL A 120 12.09 -10.04 -3.57
C VAL A 120 10.58 -10.23 -3.75
N THR A 121 10.01 -9.72 -4.85
CA THR A 121 8.58 -9.89 -5.15
C THR A 121 8.23 -11.35 -5.38
N VAL A 122 9.03 -12.08 -6.16
CA VAL A 122 8.83 -13.52 -6.39
C VAL A 122 8.96 -14.30 -5.07
N ALA A 123 9.97 -14.00 -4.25
CA ALA A 123 10.12 -14.62 -2.94
C ALA A 123 8.91 -14.36 -2.03
N ALA A 124 8.37 -13.15 -2.04
CA ALA A 124 7.16 -12.81 -1.29
C ALA A 124 5.92 -13.58 -1.79
N ILE A 125 5.75 -13.73 -3.10
CA ILE A 125 4.66 -14.51 -3.71
C ILE A 125 4.79 -15.99 -3.35
N VAL A 126 5.98 -16.56 -3.44
CA VAL A 126 6.25 -17.96 -3.07
C VAL A 126 5.97 -18.17 -1.57
N TYR A 127 6.43 -17.26 -0.73
CA TYR A 127 6.15 -17.30 0.69
C TYR A 127 4.64 -17.26 0.96
N TRP A 128 3.92 -16.34 0.34
CA TRP A 128 2.47 -16.24 0.45
C TRP A 128 1.78 -17.53 0.01
N ALA A 129 2.14 -18.10 -1.14
CA ALA A 129 1.55 -19.32 -1.65
C ALA A 129 1.77 -20.54 -0.75
N LEU A 130 2.93 -20.63 -0.10
CA LEU A 130 3.30 -21.76 0.75
C LEU A 130 2.76 -21.66 2.17
N PHE A 131 2.76 -20.45 2.75
CA PHE A 131 2.45 -20.26 4.18
C PHE A 131 1.11 -19.54 4.41
N THR A 132 0.84 -18.45 3.73
CA THR A 132 -0.30 -17.60 4.04
C THR A 132 -1.60 -18.19 3.52
N ARG A 133 -1.60 -18.81 2.34
CA ARG A 133 -2.78 -19.44 1.74
C ARG A 133 -3.44 -20.51 2.64
N LYS A 134 -2.66 -21.14 3.50
CA LYS A 134 -3.19 -22.13 4.47
C LYS A 134 -3.89 -21.49 5.68
N HIS A 135 -3.67 -20.20 5.94
CA HIS A 135 -4.22 -19.46 7.08
C HIS A 135 -5.31 -18.45 6.67
N GLU A 136 -5.57 -18.32 5.37
CA GLU A 136 -6.50 -17.37 4.78
C GLU A 136 -7.99 -17.60 5.20
N ASN A 137 -8.29 -18.77 5.76
CA ASN A 137 -9.63 -19.11 6.27
C ASN A 137 -10.08 -18.29 7.50
N LYS A 138 -9.29 -17.33 7.97
CA LYS A 138 -9.61 -16.46 9.11
C LYS A 138 -9.82 -14.99 8.72
N ILE A 139 -9.60 -14.63 7.47
CA ILE A 139 -9.86 -13.28 6.98
C ILE A 139 -11.34 -13.25 6.58
N PRO A 140 -12.18 -12.39 7.17
CA PRO A 140 -13.58 -12.26 6.77
C PRO A 140 -13.66 -11.99 5.27
N SER A 141 -14.63 -12.59 4.59
CA SER A 141 -14.81 -12.32 3.17
C SER A 141 -15.11 -10.84 2.97
N ILE A 142 -14.67 -10.28 1.83
CA ILE A 142 -14.96 -8.88 1.47
C ILE A 142 -16.46 -8.59 1.55
N GLU A 143 -17.29 -9.61 1.28
CA GLU A 143 -18.76 -9.54 1.37
C GLU A 143 -19.24 -9.39 2.83
N GLU A 144 -18.58 -10.02 3.79
CA GLU A 144 -18.88 -9.86 5.23
C GLU A 144 -18.45 -8.47 5.72
N GLU A 145 -17.29 -7.97 5.32
CA GLU A 145 -16.84 -6.62 5.66
C GLU A 145 -17.73 -5.53 5.04
N ILE A 146 -18.17 -5.71 3.79
CA ILE A 146 -19.08 -4.76 3.11
C ILE A 146 -20.46 -4.78 3.79
N GLY A 147 -20.94 -5.95 4.25
CA GLY A 147 -22.19 -6.06 4.97
C GLY A 147 -22.22 -5.38 6.35
N ILE A 148 -21.05 -5.14 6.95
CA ILE A 148 -20.90 -4.43 8.24
C ILE A 148 -20.89 -2.91 8.05
N LEU A 149 -20.63 -2.40 6.82
CA LEU A 149 -20.66 -0.98 6.54
C LEU A 149 -22.12 -0.49 6.53
N GLU A 150 -22.55 0.07 7.65
CA GLU A 150 -23.84 0.74 7.73
C GLU A 150 -23.93 1.88 6.71
N GLU A 151 -25.09 2.05 6.09
CA GLU A 151 -25.30 3.20 5.20
C GLU A 151 -25.15 4.49 6.02
N PRO A 152 -24.27 5.43 5.57
CA PRO A 152 -24.06 6.66 6.31
C PRO A 152 -25.35 7.46 6.39
N SER A 153 -25.62 8.02 7.56
CA SER A 153 -26.79 8.86 7.81
C SER A 153 -26.87 10.04 6.83
N PRO A 154 -28.05 10.61 6.56
CA PRO A 154 -28.17 11.76 5.68
C PRO A 154 -27.27 12.95 6.06
N GLN A 155 -27.02 13.13 7.35
CA GLN A 155 -26.13 14.20 7.87
C GLN A 155 -24.66 13.89 7.57
N GLU A 156 -24.24 12.64 7.70
CA GLU A 156 -22.89 12.19 7.35
C GLU A 156 -22.65 12.27 5.85
N LYS A 157 -23.64 11.90 5.01
CA LYS A 157 -23.57 12.08 3.56
C LYS A 157 -23.36 13.55 3.18
N ALA A 158 -24.08 14.47 3.79
CA ALA A 158 -23.93 15.91 3.54
C ALA A 158 -22.56 16.44 3.97
N LYS A 159 -22.02 15.95 5.10
CA LYS A 159 -20.66 16.27 5.56
C LYS A 159 -19.60 15.77 4.59
N MET A 160 -19.70 14.52 4.16
CA MET A 160 -18.79 13.91 3.20
C MET A 160 -18.81 14.63 1.86
N ASP A 161 -19.98 15.04 1.34
CA ASP A 161 -20.09 15.81 0.09
C ASP A 161 -19.47 17.21 0.21
N LYS A 162 -19.53 17.82 1.39
CA LYS A 162 -18.86 19.11 1.66
C LYS A 162 -17.34 18.93 1.68
N GLU A 163 -16.84 17.91 2.39
CA GLU A 163 -15.42 17.58 2.45
C GLU A 163 -14.89 17.23 1.05
N TYR A 164 -15.63 16.43 0.27
CA TYR A 164 -15.28 16.11 -1.11
C TYR A 164 -15.10 17.34 -1.98
N ARG A 165 -16.01 18.33 -1.88
CA ARG A 165 -15.90 19.58 -2.63
C ARG A 165 -14.65 20.38 -2.24
N ILE A 166 -14.32 20.44 -0.96
CA ILE A 166 -13.12 21.12 -0.45
C ILE A 166 -11.86 20.42 -0.98
N TRP A 167 -11.79 19.09 -0.86
CA TRP A 167 -10.65 18.31 -1.37
C TRP A 167 -10.49 18.41 -2.88
N LYS A 168 -11.59 18.36 -3.62
CA LYS A 168 -11.58 18.55 -5.08
C LYS A 168 -11.03 19.92 -5.48
N ALA A 169 -11.48 20.97 -4.83
CA ALA A 169 -10.98 22.33 -5.07
C ALA A 169 -9.49 22.45 -4.72
N GLY A 170 -9.07 21.88 -3.57
CA GLY A 170 -7.67 21.83 -3.14
C GLY A 170 -6.78 21.09 -4.14
N THR A 171 -7.21 19.93 -4.62
CA THR A 171 -6.46 19.14 -5.62
C THR A 171 -6.30 19.92 -6.93
N ILE A 172 -7.37 20.56 -7.42
CA ILE A 172 -7.30 21.39 -8.64
C ILE A 172 -6.32 22.55 -8.42
N LEU A 173 -6.40 23.24 -7.28
CA LEU A 173 -5.52 24.36 -6.95
C LEU A 173 -4.05 23.93 -6.94
N VAL A 174 -3.72 22.84 -6.24
CA VAL A 174 -2.35 22.31 -6.19
C VAL A 174 -1.85 21.91 -7.57
N THR A 175 -2.70 21.27 -8.39
CA THR A 175 -2.34 20.90 -9.76
C THR A 175 -2.06 22.11 -10.62
N VAL A 176 -2.89 23.15 -10.53
CA VAL A 176 -2.71 24.41 -11.29
C VAL A 176 -1.41 25.11 -10.86
N ILE A 177 -1.14 25.18 -9.55
CA ILE A 177 0.10 25.75 -9.03
C ILE A 177 1.31 24.94 -9.52
N ALA A 178 1.27 23.63 -9.46
CA ALA A 178 2.35 22.76 -9.92
C ALA A 178 2.64 22.91 -11.42
N LEU A 179 1.59 23.07 -12.25
CA LEU A 179 1.73 23.31 -13.69
C LEU A 179 2.17 24.75 -14.02
N GLY A 180 1.89 25.72 -13.16
CA GLY A 180 2.27 27.13 -13.34
C GLY A 180 3.68 27.47 -12.89
N ILE A 181 4.37 26.55 -12.19
CA ILE A 181 5.78 26.71 -11.74
C ILE A 181 6.76 26.18 -12.81
N TYR A 182 6.29 25.44 -13.80
CA TYR A 182 7.06 24.96 -14.95
C TYR A 182 6.77 25.79 -16.20
#